data_757b8f9a50346369bcf4a2bb8d4052f1
#
_entry.id   757b8f9a50346369bcf4a2bb8d4052f1
#
_cell.length_a   1.000
_cell.length_b   1.000
_cell.length_c   1.000
_cell.angle_alpha   90.00
_cell.angle_beta   90.00
_cell.angle_gamma   90.00
#
_symmetry.space_group_name_H-M   'P 1'
#
loop_
_entity.id
_entity.type
_entity.pdbx_description
1 polymer ?
#
loop_
_entity_poly.entity_id
_entity_poly.type
_entity_poly.pdbx_seq_one_letter_code
_entity_poly.pdbx_strand_id
1 'polypeptide(L)'
;MQGNAKPFVKWVGGKSQLLPQLEMLLPKDLASRENLTYVEPCVGGGAMLYFMLKKFRNIKRVLINDLNERLVTTYKVVRDHPKDLIATLHDIQTEYYACSCESERCDVYFKCRERFNGGILSDLSVAALFIFLNRTCFNGLYRVNSKGQFNVSFGKSVHPLICDEATIFGDSELLQHVEIRCGDFSTVGSCVSAPAFYYIDPPYRPLTKTSAFTGYSEKGFDQECQIRLASFCRELSANGHLLMMSNSDPHNVDANDMFFETTYEGFDITRVHANRMVNSNASRRGKISEIVIRNYH
;
A
#
# COMPACT_ATOMS: atom_id res chain seq x y z
N MET A 1 12.02 9.87 -18.49
CA MET A 1 10.62 9.37 -18.33
C MET A 1 10.19 9.14 -16.88
N GLN A 2 10.97 9.55 -15.88
CA GLN A 2 10.63 9.41 -14.44
C GLN A 2 9.35 10.16 -13.98
N GLY A 3 8.76 11.02 -14.83
CA GLY A 3 7.58 11.82 -14.45
C GLY A 3 6.27 11.03 -14.23
N ASN A 4 6.15 9.85 -14.82
CA ASN A 4 4.88 9.10 -14.83
C ASN A 4 4.77 8.01 -13.74
N ALA A 5 5.84 7.73 -12.99
CA ALA A 5 5.81 6.72 -11.95
C ALA A 5 4.85 7.13 -10.81
N LYS A 6 3.94 6.24 -10.43
CA LYS A 6 2.92 6.42 -9.38
C LYS A 6 2.34 5.05 -9.04
N PRO A 7 1.56 4.89 -7.96
CA PRO A 7 0.91 3.62 -7.67
C PRO A 7 0.19 3.02 -8.89
N PHE A 8 0.62 1.84 -9.34
CA PHE A 8 0.01 1.12 -10.47
C PHE A 8 -1.33 0.47 -10.11
N VAL A 9 -1.64 0.36 -8.83
CA VAL A 9 -2.93 -0.12 -8.29
C VAL A 9 -3.60 0.92 -7.41
N LYS A 10 -4.92 0.86 -7.31
CA LYS A 10 -5.67 1.53 -6.24
C LYS A 10 -5.47 0.76 -4.96
N TRP A 11 -5.13 1.44 -3.88
CA TRP A 11 -4.94 0.79 -2.58
C TRP A 11 -5.69 1.55 -1.49
N VAL A 12 -6.46 0.81 -0.67
CA VAL A 12 -7.21 1.43 0.43
C VAL A 12 -6.23 1.97 1.47
N GLY A 13 -6.49 3.17 1.96
CA GLY A 13 -5.55 3.86 2.86
C GLY A 13 -4.37 4.50 2.13
N GLY A 14 -4.36 4.50 0.79
CA GLY A 14 -3.27 5.12 0.00
C GLY A 14 -3.03 6.57 0.41
N LYS A 15 -1.77 6.91 0.69
CA LYS A 15 -1.34 8.18 1.30
C LYS A 15 -1.22 9.36 0.35
N SER A 16 -1.63 9.22 -0.91
CA SER A 16 -1.44 10.27 -1.92
C SER A 16 -1.99 11.64 -1.51
N GLN A 17 -3.11 11.69 -0.77
CA GLN A 17 -3.69 12.95 -0.27
C GLN A 17 -2.95 13.50 0.95
N LEU A 18 -2.27 12.66 1.70
CA LEU A 18 -1.54 13.04 2.91
C LEU A 18 -0.07 13.38 2.64
N LEU A 19 0.47 13.02 1.45
CA LEU A 19 1.87 13.26 1.12
C LEU A 19 2.38 14.66 1.44
N PRO A 20 1.63 15.77 1.16
CA PRO A 20 2.12 17.10 1.51
C PRO A 20 2.28 17.31 3.03
N GLN A 21 1.42 16.71 3.86
CA GLN A 21 1.53 16.79 5.31
C GLN A 21 2.62 15.86 5.85
N LEU A 22 2.73 14.65 5.30
CA LEU A 22 3.80 13.69 5.64
C LEU A 22 5.17 14.25 5.28
N GLU A 23 5.29 14.93 4.16
CA GLU A 23 6.52 15.60 3.74
C GLU A 23 7.04 16.61 4.77
N MET A 24 6.15 17.42 5.35
CA MET A 24 6.51 18.39 6.39
C MET A 24 6.98 17.73 7.69
N LEU A 25 6.66 16.46 7.88
CA LEU A 25 7.02 15.68 9.06
C LEU A 25 8.28 14.82 8.85
N LEU A 26 8.88 14.80 7.64
CA LEU A 26 10.14 14.10 7.38
C LEU A 26 11.29 14.71 8.19
N PRO A 27 12.34 13.94 8.50
CA PRO A 27 13.54 14.47 9.16
C PRO A 27 14.12 15.64 8.34
N LYS A 28 14.39 16.76 9.00
CA LYS A 28 14.87 18.00 8.36
C LYS A 28 16.19 17.81 7.60
N ASP A 29 17.01 16.90 8.07
CA ASP A 29 18.31 16.56 7.50
C ASP A 29 18.26 15.40 6.49
N LEU A 30 17.08 14.86 6.17
CA LEU A 30 16.94 13.67 5.34
C LEU A 30 17.61 13.83 3.95
N ALA A 31 17.47 15.01 3.36
CA ALA A 31 18.06 15.31 2.03
C ALA A 31 19.58 15.44 2.05
N SER A 32 20.19 15.75 3.20
CA SER A 32 21.64 15.90 3.37
C SER A 32 22.34 14.63 3.85
N ARG A 33 21.59 13.59 4.23
CA ARG A 33 22.16 12.31 4.65
C ARG A 33 22.81 11.59 3.47
N GLU A 34 24.08 11.31 3.57
CA GLU A 34 24.79 10.53 2.54
C GLU A 34 24.36 9.06 2.59
N ASN A 35 24.26 8.45 1.41
CA ASN A 35 23.97 7.01 1.27
C ASN A 35 22.72 6.54 2.03
N LEU A 36 21.65 7.33 1.98
CA LEU A 36 20.39 7.02 2.67
C LEU A 36 19.84 5.65 2.24
N THR A 37 19.56 4.81 3.23
CA THR A 37 18.73 3.60 3.06
C THR A 37 17.29 3.91 3.41
N TYR A 38 16.36 3.55 2.51
CA TYR A 38 14.93 3.73 2.70
C TYR A 38 14.22 2.39 2.78
N VAL A 39 13.30 2.22 3.73
CA VAL A 39 12.62 0.94 3.99
C VAL A 39 11.12 1.14 4.17
N GLU A 40 10.29 0.36 3.46
CA GLU A 40 8.85 0.23 3.71
C GLU A 40 8.50 -1.22 4.07
N PRO A 41 8.24 -1.54 5.35
CA PRO A 41 7.85 -2.89 5.79
C PRO A 41 6.46 -3.33 5.34
N CYS A 42 5.58 -2.38 4.98
CA CYS A 42 4.21 -2.57 4.53
C CYS A 42 3.96 -1.62 3.36
N VAL A 43 4.43 -1.98 2.15
CA VAL A 43 4.45 -1.03 1.02
C VAL A 43 3.07 -0.74 0.43
N GLY A 44 2.15 -1.72 0.46
CA GLY A 44 0.82 -1.56 -0.12
C GLY A 44 0.88 -1.02 -1.56
N GLY A 45 0.16 0.07 -1.85
CA GLY A 45 0.19 0.72 -3.16
C GLY A 45 1.43 1.54 -3.47
N GLY A 46 2.35 1.76 -2.50
CA GLY A 46 3.63 2.42 -2.72
C GLY A 46 3.57 3.95 -2.88
N ALA A 47 2.53 4.61 -2.40
CA ALA A 47 2.42 6.07 -2.57
C ALA A 47 3.63 6.82 -2.00
N MET A 48 4.10 6.42 -0.81
CA MET A 48 5.28 7.02 -0.20
C MET A 48 6.57 6.58 -0.89
N LEU A 49 6.67 5.32 -1.31
CA LEU A 49 7.80 4.80 -2.08
C LEU A 49 8.08 5.67 -3.31
N TYR A 50 7.08 5.86 -4.17
CA TYR A 50 7.26 6.68 -5.39
C TYR A 50 7.56 8.14 -5.08
N PHE A 51 6.96 8.69 -4.02
CA PHE A 51 7.29 10.04 -3.56
C PHE A 51 8.75 10.15 -3.14
N MET A 52 9.24 9.25 -2.29
CA MET A 52 10.59 9.24 -1.78
C MET A 52 11.62 9.07 -2.89
N LEU A 53 11.42 8.10 -3.79
CA LEU A 53 12.34 7.83 -4.90
C LEU A 53 12.43 8.98 -5.91
N LYS A 54 11.36 9.72 -6.12
CA LYS A 54 11.35 10.90 -7.00
C LYS A 54 12.03 12.10 -6.36
N LYS A 55 11.85 12.28 -5.07
CA LYS A 55 12.28 13.47 -4.34
C LYS A 55 13.74 13.40 -3.87
N PHE A 56 14.16 12.25 -3.34
CA PHE A 56 15.43 12.11 -2.63
C PHE A 56 16.45 11.33 -3.45
N ARG A 57 17.36 12.06 -4.13
CA ARG A 57 18.43 11.46 -4.97
C ARG A 57 19.58 10.84 -4.17
N ASN A 58 19.66 11.14 -2.88
CA ASN A 58 20.60 10.58 -1.92
C ASN A 58 20.21 9.18 -1.41
N ILE A 59 19.03 8.68 -1.74
CA ILE A 59 18.64 7.29 -1.47
C ILE A 59 19.47 6.38 -2.38
N LYS A 60 20.28 5.51 -1.77
CA LYS A 60 21.17 4.55 -2.47
C LYS A 60 20.73 3.11 -2.34
N ARG A 61 19.95 2.79 -1.30
CA ARG A 61 19.36 1.48 -1.09
C ARG A 61 17.90 1.63 -0.73
N VAL A 62 17.07 0.81 -1.34
CA VAL A 62 15.63 0.75 -1.06
C VAL A 62 15.23 -0.69 -0.83
N LEU A 63 14.50 -0.92 0.26
CA LEU A 63 13.90 -2.20 0.57
C LEU A 63 12.41 -2.00 0.82
N ILE A 64 11.59 -2.74 0.08
CA ILE A 64 10.14 -2.79 0.31
C ILE A 64 9.71 -4.21 0.65
N ASN A 65 8.69 -4.31 1.48
CA ASN A 65 8.11 -5.57 1.88
C ASN A 65 6.59 -5.45 1.97
N ASP A 66 5.90 -6.54 1.74
CA ASP A 66 4.48 -6.69 2.06
C ASP A 66 4.17 -8.15 2.38
N LEU A 67 3.12 -8.37 3.18
CA LEU A 67 2.65 -9.71 3.49
C LEU A 67 1.87 -10.33 2.32
N ASN A 68 1.33 -9.50 1.43
CA ASN A 68 0.54 -9.92 0.27
C ASN A 68 1.44 -10.41 -0.86
N GLU A 69 1.60 -11.72 -0.97
CA GLU A 69 2.45 -12.36 -1.98
C GLU A 69 2.07 -11.96 -3.42
N ARG A 70 0.78 -11.85 -3.72
CA ARG A 70 0.30 -11.47 -5.07
C ARG A 70 0.64 -10.02 -5.42
N LEU A 71 0.59 -9.12 -4.44
CA LEU A 71 1.05 -7.74 -4.60
C LEU A 71 2.56 -7.70 -4.83
N VAL A 72 3.33 -8.44 -4.02
CA VAL A 72 4.80 -8.52 -4.15
C VAL A 72 5.19 -9.11 -5.51
N THR A 73 4.53 -10.18 -5.96
CA THR A 73 4.72 -10.74 -7.32
C THR A 73 4.43 -9.68 -8.39
N THR A 74 3.36 -8.88 -8.21
CA THR A 74 3.03 -7.82 -9.16
C THR A 74 4.12 -6.74 -9.20
N TYR A 75 4.66 -6.31 -8.07
CA TYR A 75 5.81 -5.38 -8.02
C TYR A 75 7.03 -5.94 -8.77
N LYS A 76 7.36 -7.23 -8.58
CA LYS A 76 8.47 -7.88 -9.28
C LYS A 76 8.25 -7.93 -10.79
N VAL A 77 7.05 -8.29 -11.24
CA VAL A 77 6.71 -8.33 -12.67
C VAL A 77 6.73 -6.93 -13.30
N VAL A 78 6.21 -5.91 -12.61
CA VAL A 78 6.30 -4.51 -13.06
C VAL A 78 7.77 -4.09 -13.21
N ARG A 79 8.64 -4.48 -12.29
CA ARG A 79 10.07 -4.18 -12.35
C ARG A 79 10.77 -4.91 -13.50
N ASP A 80 10.57 -6.23 -13.61
CA ASP A 80 11.43 -7.11 -14.40
C ASP A 80 10.86 -7.41 -15.80
N HIS A 81 9.52 -7.40 -15.97
CA HIS A 81 8.83 -7.81 -17.19
C HIS A 81 7.75 -6.79 -17.65
N PRO A 82 8.06 -5.45 -17.69
CA PRO A 82 7.04 -4.44 -18.00
C PRO A 82 6.41 -4.60 -19.39
N LYS A 83 7.18 -5.02 -20.40
CA LYS A 83 6.68 -5.19 -21.77
C LYS A 83 5.68 -6.34 -21.89
N ASP A 84 6.00 -7.49 -21.29
CA ASP A 84 5.13 -8.67 -21.31
C ASP A 84 3.85 -8.41 -20.51
N LEU A 85 3.97 -7.69 -19.39
CA LEU A 85 2.83 -7.26 -18.58
C LEU A 85 1.89 -6.34 -19.36
N ILE A 86 2.44 -5.34 -20.06
CA ILE A 86 1.67 -4.41 -20.89
C ILE A 86 0.95 -5.18 -21.99
N ALA A 87 1.63 -6.08 -22.71
CA ALA A 87 1.01 -6.90 -23.76
C ALA A 87 -0.17 -7.71 -23.20
N THR A 88 0.05 -8.42 -22.08
CA THR A 88 -1.01 -9.21 -21.43
C THR A 88 -2.18 -8.35 -20.95
N LEU A 89 -1.92 -7.16 -20.40
CA LEU A 89 -2.97 -6.23 -19.97
C LEU A 89 -3.75 -5.66 -21.16
N HIS A 90 -3.10 -5.43 -22.30
CA HIS A 90 -3.79 -5.01 -23.54
C HIS A 90 -4.75 -6.07 -24.05
N ASP A 91 -4.34 -7.34 -24.03
CA ASP A 91 -5.22 -8.44 -24.46
C ASP A 91 -6.49 -8.48 -23.58
N ILE A 92 -6.31 -8.44 -22.24
CA ILE A 92 -7.44 -8.42 -21.28
C ILE A 92 -8.29 -7.15 -21.45
N GLN A 93 -7.67 -6.00 -21.67
CA GLN A 93 -8.36 -4.73 -21.88
C GLN A 93 -9.19 -4.76 -23.16
N THR A 94 -8.65 -5.34 -24.23
CA THR A 94 -9.33 -5.49 -25.53
C THR A 94 -10.56 -6.40 -25.37
N GLU A 95 -10.43 -7.56 -24.71
CA GLU A 95 -11.56 -8.44 -24.39
C GLU A 95 -12.63 -7.70 -23.58
N TYR A 96 -12.24 -6.97 -22.55
CA TYR A 96 -13.17 -6.24 -21.70
C TYR A 96 -13.87 -5.08 -22.42
N TYR A 97 -13.16 -4.33 -23.25
CA TYR A 97 -13.72 -3.20 -23.99
C TYR A 97 -14.61 -3.62 -25.18
N ALA A 98 -14.42 -4.84 -25.70
CA ALA A 98 -15.27 -5.40 -26.74
C ALA A 98 -16.67 -5.77 -26.22
N CYS A 99 -16.86 -5.85 -24.89
CA CYS A 99 -18.16 -6.15 -24.31
C CYS A 99 -19.17 -5.02 -24.56
N SER A 100 -20.30 -5.36 -25.15
CA SER A 100 -21.36 -4.43 -25.54
C SER A 100 -22.26 -4.01 -24.36
N CYS A 101 -22.35 -4.84 -23.29
CA CYS A 101 -23.24 -4.61 -22.16
C CYS A 101 -22.57 -4.89 -20.79
N GLU A 102 -23.25 -4.49 -19.70
CA GLU A 102 -22.75 -4.70 -18.33
C GLU A 102 -22.62 -6.19 -18.01
N SER A 103 -23.56 -7.03 -18.50
CA SER A 103 -23.54 -8.48 -18.23
C SER A 103 -22.27 -9.12 -18.79
N GLU A 104 -21.93 -8.83 -20.05
CA GLU A 104 -20.69 -9.37 -20.67
C GLU A 104 -19.43 -8.94 -19.93
N ARG A 105 -19.32 -7.66 -19.53
CA ARG A 105 -18.21 -7.19 -18.71
C ARG A 105 -18.15 -7.88 -17.34
N CYS A 106 -19.32 -8.14 -16.75
CA CYS A 106 -19.43 -8.88 -15.50
C CYS A 106 -18.93 -10.32 -15.65
N ASP A 107 -19.26 -10.99 -16.77
CA ASP A 107 -18.80 -12.36 -17.07
C ASP A 107 -17.28 -12.41 -17.24
N VAL A 108 -16.70 -11.47 -18.00
CA VAL A 108 -15.23 -11.33 -18.13
C VAL A 108 -14.58 -11.12 -16.75
N TYR A 109 -15.15 -10.24 -15.93
CA TYR A 109 -14.65 -10.00 -14.57
C TYR A 109 -14.65 -11.27 -13.72
N PHE A 110 -15.77 -12.00 -13.66
CA PHE A 110 -15.86 -13.20 -12.84
C PHE A 110 -14.97 -14.34 -13.35
N LYS A 111 -14.88 -14.52 -14.67
CA LYS A 111 -13.94 -15.47 -15.31
C LYS A 111 -12.48 -15.18 -14.90
N CYS A 112 -12.07 -13.90 -14.96
CA CYS A 112 -10.74 -13.49 -14.50
C CYS A 112 -10.54 -13.70 -13.00
N ARG A 113 -11.58 -13.43 -12.16
CA ARG A 113 -11.54 -13.66 -10.72
C ARG A 113 -11.43 -15.15 -10.37
N GLU A 114 -12.17 -16.00 -11.04
CA GLU A 114 -12.07 -17.46 -10.87
C GLU A 114 -10.67 -17.95 -11.24
N ARG A 115 -10.14 -17.51 -12.39
CA ARG A 115 -8.78 -17.83 -12.80
C ARG A 115 -7.74 -17.35 -11.77
N PHE A 116 -7.90 -16.14 -11.24
CA PHE A 116 -7.03 -15.58 -10.21
C PHE A 116 -7.07 -16.37 -8.89
N ASN A 117 -8.23 -16.90 -8.52
CA ASN A 117 -8.42 -17.67 -7.28
C ASN A 117 -8.13 -19.17 -7.43
N GLY A 118 -8.10 -19.70 -8.65
CA GLY A 118 -7.99 -21.13 -8.91
C GLY A 118 -6.70 -21.48 -9.64
N GLY A 119 -5.94 -22.38 -9.08
CA GLY A 119 -4.84 -23.02 -9.80
C GLY A 119 -3.47 -22.34 -9.71
N ILE A 120 -2.50 -22.98 -10.36
CA ILE A 120 -1.11 -22.51 -10.47
C ILE A 120 -1.04 -21.53 -11.65
N LEU A 121 -0.69 -20.28 -11.37
CA LEU A 121 -0.51 -19.23 -12.36
C LEU A 121 0.98 -18.86 -12.47
N SER A 122 1.42 -18.44 -13.66
CA SER A 122 2.70 -17.76 -13.82
C SER A 122 2.66 -16.38 -13.13
N ASP A 123 3.81 -15.88 -12.69
CA ASP A 123 3.93 -14.55 -12.06
C ASP A 123 3.34 -13.45 -12.95
N LEU A 124 3.56 -13.54 -14.27
CA LEU A 124 2.98 -12.62 -15.25
C LEU A 124 1.45 -12.66 -15.24
N SER A 125 0.84 -13.85 -15.19
CA SER A 125 -0.61 -14.00 -15.11
C SER A 125 -1.16 -13.48 -13.78
N VAL A 126 -0.45 -13.72 -12.66
CA VAL A 126 -0.82 -13.17 -11.35
C VAL A 126 -0.84 -11.65 -11.40
N ALA A 127 0.21 -11.03 -11.92
CA ALA A 127 0.34 -9.57 -12.00
C ALA A 127 -0.73 -8.93 -12.91
N ALA A 128 -0.95 -9.49 -14.10
CA ALA A 128 -1.95 -8.98 -15.03
C ALA A 128 -3.37 -9.08 -14.45
N LEU A 129 -3.72 -10.24 -13.88
CA LEU A 129 -5.04 -10.43 -13.25
C LEU A 129 -5.21 -9.58 -11.99
N PHE A 130 -4.15 -9.40 -11.19
CA PHE A 130 -4.18 -8.52 -10.02
C PHE A 130 -4.52 -7.08 -10.43
N ILE A 131 -3.82 -6.52 -11.41
CA ILE A 131 -4.06 -5.16 -11.91
C ILE A 131 -5.46 -5.06 -12.53
N PHE A 132 -5.85 -6.02 -13.40
CA PHE A 132 -7.18 -6.04 -14.01
C PHE A 132 -8.29 -6.04 -12.96
N LEU A 133 -8.25 -6.96 -11.99
CA LEU A 133 -9.26 -7.07 -10.94
C LEU A 133 -9.31 -5.81 -10.09
N ASN A 134 -8.17 -5.24 -9.72
CA ASN A 134 -8.11 -4.00 -8.95
C ASN A 134 -8.73 -2.80 -9.72
N ARG A 135 -8.54 -2.73 -11.03
CA ARG A 135 -9.07 -1.64 -11.88
C ARG A 135 -10.56 -1.79 -12.18
N THR A 136 -11.10 -3.01 -12.15
CA THR A 136 -12.48 -3.33 -12.55
C THR A 136 -13.40 -3.70 -11.37
N CYS A 137 -12.87 -3.98 -10.19
CA CYS A 137 -13.66 -4.26 -9.00
C CYS A 137 -14.28 -3.00 -8.37
N PHE A 138 -15.21 -3.21 -7.45
CA PHE A 138 -15.84 -2.15 -6.68
C PHE A 138 -14.80 -1.33 -5.89
N ASN A 139 -14.72 -0.04 -6.18
CA ASN A 139 -13.83 0.96 -5.55
C ASN A 139 -12.32 0.62 -5.59
N GLY A 140 -11.86 -0.32 -6.40
CA GLY A 140 -10.45 -0.74 -6.43
C GLY A 140 -9.98 -1.39 -5.13
N LEU A 141 -10.89 -2.04 -4.41
CA LEU A 141 -10.59 -2.72 -3.16
C LEU A 141 -9.75 -3.98 -3.40
N TYR A 142 -8.91 -4.32 -2.44
CA TYR A 142 -8.36 -5.66 -2.32
C TYR A 142 -8.89 -6.30 -1.03
N ARG A 143 -9.55 -7.45 -1.16
CA ARG A 143 -10.09 -8.19 -0.02
C ARG A 143 -10.11 -9.68 -0.37
N VAL A 144 -9.77 -10.49 0.62
CA VAL A 144 -9.84 -11.96 0.53
C VAL A 144 -10.86 -12.52 1.54
N ASN A 145 -11.41 -13.68 1.24
CA ASN A 145 -12.23 -14.45 2.19
C ASN A 145 -11.30 -15.28 3.12
N SER A 146 -11.91 -16.05 4.03
CA SER A 146 -11.19 -16.94 4.97
C SER A 146 -10.39 -18.06 4.31
N LYS A 147 -10.52 -18.25 2.98
CA LYS A 147 -9.74 -19.20 2.17
C LYS A 147 -8.62 -18.50 1.39
N GLY A 148 -8.32 -17.23 1.68
CA GLY A 148 -7.34 -16.43 0.94
C GLY A 148 -7.76 -16.06 -0.49
N GLN A 149 -9.02 -16.24 -0.88
CA GLN A 149 -9.50 -15.96 -2.22
C GLN A 149 -10.03 -14.54 -2.35
N PHE A 150 -9.60 -13.84 -3.40
CA PHE A 150 -10.11 -12.51 -3.74
C PHE A 150 -11.63 -12.53 -3.96
N ASN A 151 -12.38 -11.69 -3.23
CA ASN A 151 -13.83 -11.76 -3.18
C ASN A 151 -14.55 -10.41 -3.35
N VAL A 152 -13.88 -9.41 -3.92
CA VAL A 152 -14.53 -8.12 -4.19
C VAL A 152 -15.52 -8.26 -5.34
N SER A 153 -16.60 -7.49 -5.29
CA SER A 153 -17.63 -7.48 -6.32
C SER A 153 -17.17 -6.70 -7.56
N PHE A 154 -17.82 -6.93 -8.69
CA PHE A 154 -17.63 -6.17 -9.92
C PHE A 154 -17.98 -4.68 -9.72
N GLY A 155 -17.16 -3.79 -10.25
CA GLY A 155 -17.26 -2.35 -10.06
C GLY A 155 -18.07 -1.60 -11.11
N LYS A 156 -18.57 -2.30 -12.15
CA LYS A 156 -19.43 -1.78 -13.23
C LYS A 156 -18.83 -0.67 -14.11
N SER A 157 -17.53 -0.42 -14.01
CA SER A 157 -16.87 0.59 -14.85
C SER A 157 -16.89 0.17 -16.33
N VAL A 158 -17.26 1.08 -17.22
CA VAL A 158 -17.35 0.79 -18.66
C VAL A 158 -15.99 0.84 -19.34
N HIS A 159 -15.20 1.87 -19.03
CA HIS A 159 -13.86 2.06 -19.61
C HIS A 159 -12.83 2.39 -18.50
N PRO A 160 -12.56 1.43 -17.58
CA PRO A 160 -11.51 1.64 -16.58
C PRO A 160 -10.14 1.61 -17.27
N LEU A 161 -9.21 2.47 -16.89
CA LEU A 161 -7.83 2.40 -17.36
C LEU A 161 -7.17 1.12 -16.80
N ILE A 162 -7.22 0.02 -17.56
CA ILE A 162 -6.66 -1.28 -17.16
C ILE A 162 -5.15 -1.28 -17.40
N CYS A 163 -4.71 -0.98 -18.62
CA CYS A 163 -3.31 -0.87 -18.97
C CYS A 163 -2.87 0.59 -18.99
N ASP A 164 -2.13 1.03 -17.96
CA ASP A 164 -1.46 2.33 -17.91
C ASP A 164 0.03 2.14 -18.23
N GLU A 165 0.35 2.02 -19.53
CA GLU A 165 1.70 1.74 -20.02
C GLU A 165 2.73 2.73 -19.49
N ALA A 166 2.38 4.03 -19.51
CA ALA A 166 3.29 5.09 -19.07
C ALA A 166 3.64 4.94 -17.58
N THR A 167 2.68 4.53 -16.76
CA THR A 167 2.91 4.23 -15.34
C THR A 167 3.77 2.98 -15.20
N ILE A 168 3.44 1.88 -15.88
CA ILE A 168 4.19 0.61 -15.76
C ILE A 168 5.66 0.80 -16.17
N PHE A 169 5.95 1.50 -17.26
CA PHE A 169 7.33 1.78 -17.65
C PHE A 169 8.05 2.70 -16.66
N GLY A 170 7.37 3.78 -16.19
CA GLY A 170 7.96 4.69 -15.20
C GLY A 170 8.24 4.00 -13.88
N ASP A 171 7.34 3.12 -13.44
CA ASP A 171 7.51 2.32 -12.22
C ASP A 171 8.65 1.31 -12.39
N SER A 172 8.72 0.62 -13.54
CA SER A 172 9.83 -0.30 -13.84
C SER A 172 11.19 0.39 -13.73
N GLU A 173 11.36 1.59 -14.30
CA GLU A 173 12.60 2.35 -14.20
C GLU A 173 12.99 2.66 -12.74
N LEU A 174 12.03 3.12 -11.92
CA LEU A 174 12.29 3.45 -10.53
C LEU A 174 12.54 2.22 -9.64
N LEU A 175 11.92 1.09 -9.96
CA LEU A 175 12.03 -0.13 -9.16
C LEU A 175 13.30 -0.94 -9.44
N GLN A 176 14.11 -0.64 -10.47
CA GLN A 176 15.30 -1.43 -10.84
C GLN A 176 16.29 -1.68 -9.70
N HIS A 177 16.42 -0.72 -8.78
CA HIS A 177 17.34 -0.82 -7.64
C HIS A 177 16.64 -1.07 -6.31
N VAL A 178 15.33 -1.47 -6.37
CA VAL A 178 14.53 -1.75 -5.18
C VAL A 178 14.60 -3.23 -4.84
N GLU A 179 15.03 -3.54 -3.62
CA GLU A 179 14.92 -4.87 -3.04
C GLU A 179 13.46 -5.12 -2.63
N ILE A 180 12.84 -6.17 -3.20
CA ILE A 180 11.42 -6.48 -3.00
C ILE A 180 11.31 -7.80 -2.25
N ARG A 181 10.74 -7.77 -1.04
CA ARG A 181 10.54 -8.92 -0.15
C ARG A 181 9.07 -9.22 0.09
N CYS A 182 8.79 -10.45 0.48
CA CYS A 182 7.47 -10.90 0.89
C CYS A 182 7.56 -11.53 2.29
N GLY A 183 6.77 -11.04 3.22
CA GLY A 183 6.72 -11.61 4.57
C GLY A 183 6.24 -10.64 5.63
N ASP A 184 6.35 -11.07 6.87
CA ASP A 184 6.00 -10.26 8.03
C ASP A 184 6.89 -9.02 8.13
N PHE A 185 6.31 -7.90 8.58
CA PHE A 185 7.01 -6.61 8.70
C PHE A 185 8.29 -6.68 9.54
N SER A 186 8.33 -7.56 10.55
CA SER A 186 9.48 -7.68 11.44
C SER A 186 10.72 -8.25 10.77
N THR A 187 10.56 -8.98 9.66
CA THR A 187 11.68 -9.62 8.95
C THR A 187 12.65 -8.62 8.31
N VAL A 188 12.21 -7.38 8.07
CA VAL A 188 13.07 -6.38 7.41
C VAL A 188 14.05 -5.68 8.37
N GLY A 189 13.82 -5.75 9.68
CA GLY A 189 14.69 -5.11 10.67
C GLY A 189 16.12 -5.64 10.66
N SER A 190 16.29 -6.96 10.52
CA SER A 190 17.61 -7.60 10.44
C SER A 190 18.31 -7.45 9.09
N CYS A 191 17.63 -6.89 8.08
CA CYS A 191 18.16 -6.75 6.72
C CYS A 191 18.99 -5.48 6.51
N VAL A 192 18.97 -4.57 7.48
CA VAL A 192 19.61 -3.25 7.37
C VAL A 192 20.51 -3.02 8.57
N SER A 193 21.82 -3.02 8.31
CA SER A 193 22.86 -2.87 9.35
C SER A 193 23.30 -1.43 9.61
N ALA A 194 22.99 -0.49 8.72
CA ALA A 194 23.32 0.92 8.84
C ALA A 194 22.08 1.74 9.18
N PRO A 195 22.20 2.93 9.78
CA PRO A 195 21.06 3.81 10.00
C PRO A 195 20.25 4.04 8.72
N ALA A 196 18.93 3.86 8.82
CA ALA A 196 18.00 3.94 7.71
C ALA A 196 16.79 4.78 8.10
N PHE A 197 16.01 5.21 7.10
CA PHE A 197 14.70 5.80 7.30
C PHE A 197 13.61 4.79 6.94
N TYR A 198 12.76 4.46 7.92
CA TYR A 198 11.62 3.56 7.77
C TYR A 198 10.33 4.37 7.65
N TYR A 199 9.55 4.11 6.62
CA TYR A 199 8.15 4.52 6.57
C TYR A 199 7.25 3.30 6.73
N ILE A 200 6.35 3.33 7.72
CA ILE A 200 5.53 2.19 8.12
C ILE A 200 4.06 2.58 7.99
N ASP A 201 3.34 1.94 7.06
CA ASP A 201 1.91 2.11 6.84
C ASP A 201 1.19 0.76 7.01
N PRO A 202 1.02 0.30 8.25
CA PRO A 202 0.45 -1.01 8.56
C PRO A 202 -1.06 -1.01 8.32
N PRO A 203 -1.72 -2.17 8.29
CA PRO A 203 -3.17 -2.21 8.44
C PRO A 203 -3.60 -1.46 9.71
N TYR A 204 -4.51 -0.51 9.58
CA TYR A 204 -4.90 0.37 10.67
C TYR A 204 -5.66 -0.36 11.78
N ARG A 205 -5.45 0.09 13.02
CA ARG A 205 -6.24 -0.36 14.15
C ARG A 205 -7.71 -0.03 13.89
N PRO A 206 -8.63 -1.02 13.93
CA PRO A 206 -10.05 -0.78 13.75
C PRO A 206 -10.59 0.13 14.85
N LEU A 207 -11.28 1.20 14.47
CA LEU A 207 -11.89 2.15 15.42
C LEU A 207 -13.25 1.69 15.93
N THR A 208 -13.89 0.73 15.24
CA THR A 208 -15.19 0.16 15.63
C THR A 208 -15.22 -1.34 15.35
N LYS A 209 -16.09 -2.08 16.05
CA LYS A 209 -16.26 -3.53 15.82
C LYS A 209 -16.64 -3.85 14.36
N THR A 210 -17.36 -2.96 13.69
CA THR A 210 -17.76 -3.13 12.28
C THR A 210 -16.63 -2.83 11.29
N SER A 211 -15.64 -2.02 11.66
CA SER A 211 -14.47 -1.75 10.83
C SER A 211 -13.37 -2.82 10.94
N ALA A 212 -13.51 -3.77 11.87
CA ALA A 212 -12.58 -4.89 12.05
C ALA A 212 -12.59 -5.91 10.89
N PHE A 213 -13.60 -5.85 10.01
CA PHE A 213 -13.76 -6.75 8.85
C PHE A 213 -12.95 -6.31 7.60
N THR A 214 -11.88 -5.55 7.75
CA THR A 214 -10.97 -5.23 6.62
C THR A 214 -10.04 -6.42 6.36
N GLY A 215 -10.50 -7.36 5.54
CA GLY A 215 -9.78 -8.60 5.22
C GLY A 215 -8.57 -8.40 4.29
N TYR A 216 -7.51 -7.75 4.76
CA TYR A 216 -6.23 -7.68 4.04
C TYR A 216 -5.40 -8.95 4.20
N SER A 217 -5.63 -9.74 5.25
CA SER A 217 -5.02 -11.04 5.49
C SER A 217 -6.02 -12.00 6.13
N GLU A 218 -5.78 -13.31 5.99
CA GLU A 218 -6.62 -14.36 6.61
C GLU A 218 -6.76 -14.23 8.12
N LYS A 219 -5.72 -13.71 8.80
CA LYS A 219 -5.66 -13.58 10.27
C LYS A 219 -5.98 -12.18 10.81
N GLY A 220 -6.19 -11.17 9.92
CA GLY A 220 -6.36 -9.78 10.32
C GLY A 220 -5.07 -9.16 10.90
N PHE A 221 -5.14 -7.87 11.24
CA PHE A 221 -4.08 -7.15 11.97
C PHE A 221 -4.72 -6.65 13.27
N ASP A 222 -4.67 -7.52 14.28
CA ASP A 222 -5.34 -7.34 15.56
C ASP A 222 -4.53 -6.47 16.54
N GLN A 223 -5.01 -6.35 17.78
CA GLN A 223 -4.35 -5.56 18.80
C GLN A 223 -2.99 -6.15 19.20
N GLU A 224 -2.82 -7.47 19.17
CA GLU A 224 -1.54 -8.12 19.45
C GLU A 224 -0.51 -7.79 18.36
N CYS A 225 -0.92 -7.79 17.09
CA CYS A 225 -0.10 -7.33 15.98
C CYS A 225 0.30 -5.85 16.12
N GLN A 226 -0.60 -4.97 16.60
CA GLN A 226 -0.28 -3.56 16.87
C GLN A 226 0.78 -3.43 17.99
N ILE A 227 0.69 -4.21 19.06
CA ILE A 227 1.68 -4.22 20.15
C ILE A 227 3.03 -4.74 19.65
N ARG A 228 3.02 -5.81 18.85
CA ARG A 228 4.23 -6.37 18.24
C ARG A 228 4.90 -5.36 17.29
N LEU A 229 4.10 -4.60 16.55
CA LEU A 229 4.60 -3.52 15.69
C LEU A 229 5.28 -2.42 16.54
N ALA A 230 4.70 -2.03 17.67
CA ALA A 230 5.32 -1.05 18.56
C ALA A 230 6.66 -1.54 19.13
N SER A 231 6.77 -2.83 19.46
CA SER A 231 8.04 -3.44 19.88
C SER A 231 9.08 -3.38 18.77
N PHE A 232 8.69 -3.69 17.53
CA PHE A 232 9.53 -3.54 16.33
C PHE A 232 10.00 -2.10 16.13
N CYS A 233 9.11 -1.10 16.30
CA CYS A 233 9.48 0.32 16.20
C CYS A 233 10.51 0.71 17.27
N ARG A 234 10.39 0.18 18.52
CA ARG A 234 11.39 0.42 19.58
C ARG A 234 12.74 -0.20 19.24
N GLU A 235 12.76 -1.41 18.70
CA GLU A 235 14.00 -2.06 18.24
C GLU A 235 14.69 -1.25 17.14
N LEU A 236 13.94 -0.78 16.15
CA LEU A 236 14.46 0.10 15.08
C LEU A 236 15.07 1.38 15.70
N SER A 237 14.36 2.01 16.62
CA SER A 237 14.81 3.22 17.30
C SER A 237 16.09 2.97 18.14
N ALA A 238 16.15 1.88 18.89
CA ALA A 238 17.32 1.49 19.68
C ALA A 238 18.56 1.21 18.80
N ASN A 239 18.35 0.73 17.57
CA ASN A 239 19.39 0.50 16.58
C ASN A 239 19.78 1.78 15.79
N GLY A 240 19.26 2.95 16.17
CA GLY A 240 19.59 4.23 15.55
C GLY A 240 18.92 4.51 14.21
N HIS A 241 17.91 3.73 13.83
CA HIS A 241 17.11 4.03 12.66
C HIS A 241 16.10 5.15 12.94
N LEU A 242 15.78 5.94 11.93
CA LEU A 242 14.65 6.88 11.97
C LEU A 242 13.41 6.20 11.43
N LEU A 243 12.27 6.46 12.06
CA LEU A 243 11.01 5.92 11.58
C LEU A 243 9.87 6.94 11.63
N MET A 244 8.98 6.83 10.65
CA MET A 244 7.69 7.50 10.61
C MET A 244 6.61 6.46 10.31
N MET A 245 5.60 6.37 11.16
CA MET A 245 4.50 5.42 11.04
C MET A 245 3.16 6.15 10.98
N SER A 246 2.28 5.73 10.07
CA SER A 246 0.89 6.21 9.98
C SER A 246 -0.07 5.20 10.65
N ASN A 247 -1.13 5.69 11.29
CA ASN A 247 -2.22 4.84 11.77
C ASN A 247 -3.54 5.63 11.92
N SER A 248 -4.64 4.93 12.25
CA SER A 248 -5.91 5.57 12.57
C SER A 248 -5.80 6.40 13.86
N ASP A 249 -6.47 7.55 13.90
CA ASP A 249 -6.62 8.32 15.14
C ASP A 249 -7.85 7.82 15.91
N PRO A 250 -7.70 7.15 17.06
CA PRO A 250 -8.82 6.66 17.85
C PRO A 250 -9.71 7.79 18.39
N HIS A 251 -9.16 9.00 18.55
CA HIS A 251 -9.93 10.16 19.00
C HIS A 251 -11.02 10.61 18.03
N ASN A 252 -11.03 10.12 16.78
CA ASN A 252 -12.17 10.27 15.87
C ASN A 252 -13.45 9.57 16.37
N VAL A 253 -13.33 8.63 17.32
CA VAL A 253 -14.45 7.83 17.86
C VAL A 253 -14.56 7.97 19.37
N ASP A 254 -13.45 7.88 20.11
CA ASP A 254 -13.37 8.00 21.56
C ASP A 254 -12.17 8.85 21.95
N ALA A 255 -12.44 10.05 22.46
CA ALA A 255 -11.40 10.99 22.90
C ALA A 255 -10.55 10.48 24.09
N ASN A 256 -11.02 9.45 24.80
CA ASN A 256 -10.33 8.86 25.94
C ASN A 256 -9.52 7.59 25.55
N ASP A 257 -9.54 7.16 24.29
CA ASP A 257 -8.74 6.02 23.85
C ASP A 257 -7.26 6.44 23.71
N MET A 258 -6.47 6.11 24.72
CA MET A 258 -5.05 6.42 24.83
C MET A 258 -4.15 5.27 24.36
N PHE A 259 -4.67 4.37 23.51
CA PHE A 259 -3.92 3.19 23.07
C PHE A 259 -2.57 3.53 22.45
N PHE A 260 -2.53 4.49 21.52
CA PHE A 260 -1.29 4.84 20.83
C PHE A 260 -0.34 5.63 21.73
N GLU A 261 -0.85 6.57 22.52
CA GLU A 261 -0.07 7.36 23.45
C GLU A 261 0.64 6.45 24.48
N THR A 262 -0.05 5.44 25.00
CA THR A 262 0.51 4.46 25.94
C THR A 262 1.46 3.47 25.22
N THR A 263 1.03 2.96 24.06
CA THR A 263 1.78 1.91 23.35
C THR A 263 3.07 2.47 22.71
N TYR A 264 3.10 3.74 22.31
CA TYR A 264 4.25 4.43 21.72
C TYR A 264 4.82 5.52 22.63
N GLU A 265 4.78 5.30 23.96
CA GLU A 265 5.43 6.20 24.91
C GLU A 265 6.89 6.47 24.52
N GLY A 266 7.29 7.75 24.52
CA GLY A 266 8.61 8.21 24.08
C GLY A 266 8.74 8.53 22.59
N PHE A 267 7.69 8.31 21.80
CA PHE A 267 7.62 8.74 20.40
C PHE A 267 6.79 10.02 20.27
N ASP A 268 7.09 10.81 19.24
CA ASP A 268 6.27 11.98 18.87
C ASP A 268 5.02 11.51 18.11
N ILE A 269 3.84 11.92 18.54
CA ILE A 269 2.55 11.62 17.89
C ILE A 269 1.94 12.92 17.37
N THR A 270 1.86 13.05 16.04
CA THR A 270 1.28 14.21 15.36
C THR A 270 0.00 13.80 14.64
N ARG A 271 -1.06 14.64 14.68
CA ARG A 271 -2.30 14.43 13.94
C ARG A 271 -2.26 15.12 12.60
N VAL A 272 -2.59 14.38 11.52
CA VAL A 272 -2.73 14.89 10.16
C VAL A 272 -4.18 14.71 9.70
N HIS A 273 -4.63 15.52 8.74
CA HIS A 273 -6.03 15.55 8.36
C HIS A 273 -6.24 15.06 6.92
N ALA A 274 -7.00 13.98 6.77
CA ALA A 274 -7.46 13.47 5.48
C ALA A 274 -8.87 14.01 5.15
N ASN A 275 -9.10 14.35 3.89
CA ASN A 275 -10.44 14.66 3.42
C ASN A 275 -11.17 13.36 3.06
N ARG A 276 -12.27 13.05 3.73
CA ARG A 276 -13.15 11.96 3.29
C ARG A 276 -13.87 12.35 2.01
N MET A 277 -13.54 11.69 0.90
CA MET A 277 -14.22 11.93 -0.39
C MET A 277 -15.59 11.26 -0.51
N VAL A 278 -15.91 10.24 0.31
CA VAL A 278 -17.19 9.51 0.19
C VAL A 278 -17.74 9.12 1.57
N ASN A 279 -18.83 9.76 1.96
CA ASN A 279 -19.73 9.19 2.97
C ASN A 279 -21.19 9.39 2.47
N SER A 280 -21.99 8.33 2.49
CA SER A 280 -23.41 8.37 2.15
C SER A 280 -24.23 9.29 3.07
N ASN A 281 -23.69 9.65 4.24
CA ASN A 281 -24.32 10.55 5.22
C ASN A 281 -23.62 11.92 5.20
N ALA A 282 -24.32 12.93 4.69
CA ALA A 282 -23.80 14.32 4.53
C ALA A 282 -23.36 14.95 5.86
N SER A 283 -23.97 14.61 6.99
CA SER A 283 -23.61 15.11 8.33
C SER A 283 -22.31 14.52 8.91
N ARG A 284 -21.75 13.47 8.28
CA ARG A 284 -20.46 12.86 8.65
C ARG A 284 -19.34 13.15 7.64
N ARG A 285 -19.50 14.15 6.77
CA ARG A 285 -18.46 14.66 5.88
C ARG A 285 -17.58 15.63 6.66
N GLY A 286 -16.71 15.12 7.54
CA GLY A 286 -15.74 15.91 8.30
C GLY A 286 -14.31 15.51 7.92
N LYS A 287 -13.36 16.37 8.25
CA LYS A 287 -11.94 15.99 8.25
C LYS A 287 -11.76 14.86 9.25
N ILE A 288 -11.16 13.76 8.82
CA ILE A 288 -10.76 12.68 9.70
C ILE A 288 -9.27 12.85 9.96
N SER A 289 -8.90 12.81 11.24
CA SER A 289 -7.50 12.76 11.61
C SER A 289 -6.95 11.34 11.47
N GLU A 290 -5.72 11.26 11.01
CA GLU A 290 -4.83 10.11 11.15
C GLU A 290 -3.68 10.53 12.07
N ILE A 291 -3.04 9.57 12.72
CA ILE A 291 -1.85 9.83 13.52
C ILE A 291 -0.58 9.47 12.75
N VAL A 292 0.46 10.27 12.98
CA VAL A 292 1.81 10.01 12.50
C VAL A 292 2.72 9.92 13.73
N ILE A 293 3.37 8.78 13.89
CA ILE A 293 4.25 8.45 15.02
C ILE A 293 5.69 8.47 14.52
N ARG A 294 6.58 9.16 15.26
CA ARG A 294 7.98 9.35 14.87
C ARG A 294 8.90 9.21 16.08
N ASN A 295 10.14 8.78 15.87
CA ASN A 295 11.19 8.76 16.89
C ASN A 295 12.17 9.93 16.80
N TYR A 296 11.79 11.00 16.08
CA TYR A 296 12.57 12.25 15.89
C TYR A 296 11.63 13.47 15.92
N HIS A 297 12.19 14.67 16.09
CA HIS A 297 11.47 15.95 16.19
C HIS A 297 11.72 16.87 14.98
#